data_740272706db80e2c7c782f1a91c0d242
#
_entry.id   740272706db80e2c7c782f1a91c0d242
#
_cell.length_a   1.000
_cell.length_b   1.000
_cell.length_c   1.000
_cell.angle_alpha   90.00
_cell.angle_beta   90.00
_cell.angle_gamma   90.00
#
_symmetry.space_group_name_H-M   'P 1'
#
loop_
_entity.id
_entity.type
_entity.pdbx_description
1 polymer ?
#
loop_
_entity_poly.entity_id
_entity_poly.type
_entity_poly.pdbx_seq_one_letter_code
_entity_poly.pdbx_strand_id
1 'polypeptide(L)'
;LLQRETNPVNFGFDVSGGLSSDSSIGTLGLFGVAGYDNSWSLRSGFQEEGQFSGDVLVPVTSKAFESNQNDVRLNLLGGVSLTVPDHEVKWTNLYVRSTTKEARISAGPDLSVGGGILRDDYTEYFVRELFSSQLAGEHFFMDGALGFDWRAAYAKTSRDAPYESRFQYGVNAAGDYIHN
;
A
#
# COMPACT_ATOMS: atom_id res chain seq x y z
N LEU A 1 13.53 -20.64 -10.05
CA LEU A 1 14.25 -20.17 -8.86
C LEU A 1 14.41 -18.65 -8.91
N LEU A 2 14.12 -17.98 -7.79
CA LEU A 2 14.35 -16.54 -7.66
C LEU A 2 15.86 -16.24 -7.69
N GLN A 3 16.22 -15.13 -8.37
CA GLN A 3 17.62 -14.67 -8.48
C GLN A 3 17.78 -13.37 -7.71
N ARG A 4 18.98 -13.12 -7.20
CA ARG A 4 19.32 -11.87 -6.51
C ARG A 4 19.76 -10.83 -7.54
N GLU A 5 19.18 -9.65 -7.42
CA GLU A 5 19.55 -8.47 -8.20
C GLU A 5 19.72 -7.27 -7.26
N THR A 6 20.47 -6.25 -7.73
CA THR A 6 20.62 -5.01 -6.98
C THR A 6 19.33 -4.19 -7.11
N ASN A 7 18.80 -3.74 -5.98
CA ASN A 7 17.63 -2.88 -5.97
C ASN A 7 17.94 -1.51 -6.59
N PRO A 8 17.01 -0.96 -7.36
CA PRO A 8 17.07 0.44 -7.78
C PRO A 8 17.06 1.40 -6.58
N VAL A 9 17.47 2.63 -6.83
CA VAL A 9 17.44 3.68 -5.82
C VAL A 9 15.99 4.03 -5.47
N ASN A 10 15.72 4.17 -4.18
CA ASN A 10 14.45 4.69 -3.71
C ASN A 10 14.32 6.15 -4.10
N PHE A 11 13.17 6.54 -4.61
CA PHE A 11 12.90 7.93 -4.96
C PHE A 11 11.43 8.27 -4.77
N GLY A 12 11.18 9.52 -4.46
CA GLY A 12 9.83 10.07 -4.36
C GLY A 12 9.87 11.57 -4.67
N PHE A 13 8.74 12.09 -5.03
CA PHE A 13 8.53 13.52 -5.18
C PHE A 13 7.09 13.88 -4.87
N ASP A 14 6.91 15.10 -4.40
CA ASP A 14 5.62 15.72 -4.18
C ASP A 14 5.60 17.09 -4.89
N VAL A 15 4.46 17.38 -5.51
CA VAL A 15 4.18 18.67 -6.09
C VAL A 15 2.82 19.15 -5.61
N SER A 16 2.73 20.40 -5.21
CA SER A 16 1.48 21.03 -4.82
C SER A 16 1.39 22.45 -5.35
N GLY A 17 0.18 22.88 -5.60
CA GLY A 17 -0.07 24.24 -6.06
C GLY A 17 -1.54 24.59 -5.90
N GLY A 18 -1.81 25.87 -5.90
CA GLY A 18 -3.16 26.38 -5.84
C GLY A 18 -3.19 27.82 -6.34
N LEU A 19 -4.37 28.24 -6.74
CA LEU A 19 -4.64 29.59 -7.16
C LEU A 19 -6.05 29.99 -6.72
N SER A 20 -6.25 31.28 -6.52
CA SER A 20 -7.56 31.86 -6.36
C SER A 20 -7.69 33.07 -7.28
N SER A 21 -8.88 33.29 -7.80
CA SER A 21 -9.18 34.40 -8.68
C SER A 21 -10.56 34.96 -8.37
N ASP A 22 -10.62 36.26 -8.21
CA ASP A 22 -11.88 36.98 -8.05
C ASP A 22 -12.54 37.22 -9.41
N SER A 23 -13.81 36.99 -9.48
CA SER A 23 -14.65 37.19 -10.64
C SER A 23 -15.91 37.98 -10.27
N SER A 24 -16.67 38.37 -11.27
CA SER A 24 -17.96 39.07 -11.05
C SER A 24 -19.02 38.25 -10.28
N ILE A 25 -18.84 36.94 -10.21
CA ILE A 25 -19.73 36.00 -9.52
C ILE A 25 -19.21 35.55 -8.16
N GLY A 26 -17.95 35.84 -7.82
CA GLY A 26 -17.31 35.40 -6.58
C GLY A 26 -15.85 34.99 -6.75
N THR A 27 -15.24 34.48 -5.70
CA THR A 27 -13.88 33.98 -5.68
C THR A 27 -13.86 32.51 -6.03
N LEU A 28 -13.15 32.16 -7.11
CA LEU A 28 -12.88 30.79 -7.50
C LEU A 28 -11.51 30.34 -6.94
N GLY A 29 -11.51 29.28 -6.17
CA GLY A 29 -10.30 28.62 -5.67
C GLY A 29 -10.05 27.31 -6.39
N LEU A 30 -8.77 26.99 -6.68
CA LEU A 30 -8.34 25.72 -7.22
C LEU A 30 -7.07 25.28 -6.49
N PHE A 31 -6.97 24.02 -6.13
CA PHE A 31 -5.74 23.44 -5.60
C PHE A 31 -5.50 22.02 -6.12
N GLY A 32 -4.24 21.61 -6.14
CA GLY A 32 -3.83 20.28 -6.51
C GLY A 32 -2.58 19.85 -5.78
N VAL A 33 -2.53 18.57 -5.45
CA VAL A 33 -1.36 17.89 -4.87
C VAL A 33 -1.17 16.57 -5.61
N ALA A 34 0.04 16.27 -6.00
CA ALA A 34 0.42 14.98 -6.57
C ALA A 34 1.70 14.50 -5.89
N GLY A 35 1.66 13.28 -5.38
CA GLY A 35 2.80 12.62 -4.75
C GLY A 35 3.06 11.26 -5.38
N TYR A 36 4.32 10.94 -5.59
CA TYR A 36 4.77 9.64 -6.06
C TYR A 36 5.95 9.17 -5.22
N ASP A 37 5.89 7.91 -4.79
CA ASP A 37 6.96 7.26 -4.05
C ASP A 37 7.21 5.86 -4.61
N ASN A 38 8.47 5.50 -4.76
CA ASN A 38 8.91 4.16 -5.16
C ASN A 38 10.05 3.74 -4.24
N SER A 39 9.77 2.76 -3.39
CA SER A 39 10.70 2.30 -2.38
C SER A 39 10.94 0.80 -2.47
N TRP A 40 12.18 0.41 -2.28
CA TRP A 40 12.64 -0.95 -2.18
C TRP A 40 13.16 -1.22 -0.79
N SER A 41 12.80 -2.35 -0.23
CA SER A 41 13.30 -2.79 1.07
C SER A 41 13.73 -4.24 1.01
N LEU A 42 14.96 -4.49 1.49
CA LEU A 42 15.50 -5.83 1.68
C LEU A 42 15.46 -6.17 3.15
N ARG A 43 14.91 -7.32 3.48
CA ARG A 43 14.86 -7.86 4.85
C ARG A 43 15.44 -9.26 4.84
N SER A 44 16.24 -9.58 5.85
CA SER A 44 16.75 -10.92 6.09
C SER A 44 16.69 -11.25 7.57
N GLY A 45 16.55 -12.51 7.88
CA GLY A 45 16.46 -12.97 9.26
C GLY A 45 16.17 -14.45 9.35
N PHE A 46 15.75 -14.87 10.52
CA PHE A 46 15.30 -16.22 10.80
C PHE A 46 13.84 -16.21 11.19
N GLN A 47 13.11 -17.22 10.74
CA GLN A 47 11.75 -17.51 11.16
C GLN A 47 11.78 -18.87 11.84
N GLU A 48 11.38 -18.90 13.10
CA GLU A 48 11.34 -20.10 13.91
C GLU A 48 9.91 -20.35 14.39
N GLU A 49 9.48 -21.60 14.25
CA GLU A 49 8.25 -22.08 14.83
C GLU A 49 8.58 -23.21 15.79
N GLY A 50 8.03 -23.16 16.98
CA GLY A 50 8.27 -24.16 18.02
C GLY A 50 6.96 -24.69 18.59
N GLN A 51 7.04 -25.88 19.18
CA GLN A 51 5.97 -26.47 19.97
C GLN A 51 6.44 -26.77 21.37
N PHE A 52 5.55 -26.71 22.33
CA PHE A 52 5.84 -27.13 23.70
C PHE A 52 5.86 -28.65 23.80
N SER A 53 6.95 -29.19 24.36
CA SER A 53 7.06 -30.57 24.79
C SER A 53 7.25 -30.56 26.31
N GLY A 54 6.17 -30.72 27.06
CA GLY A 54 6.13 -30.37 28.48
C GLY A 54 6.30 -28.86 28.70
N ASP A 55 7.27 -28.44 29.51
CA ASP A 55 7.58 -27.05 29.80
C ASP A 55 8.71 -26.47 28.91
N VAL A 56 9.17 -27.23 27.91
CA VAL A 56 10.26 -26.81 27.03
C VAL A 56 9.72 -26.50 25.66
N LEU A 57 10.07 -25.33 25.11
CA LEU A 57 9.82 -24.96 23.72
C LEU A 57 10.86 -25.66 22.82
N VAL A 58 10.40 -26.53 21.94
CA VAL A 58 11.23 -27.25 20.98
C VAL A 58 11.01 -26.63 19.59
N PRO A 59 12.04 -26.19 18.89
CA PRO A 59 11.90 -25.69 17.50
C PRO A 59 11.39 -26.82 16.58
N VAL A 60 10.36 -26.54 15.81
CA VAL A 60 9.84 -27.43 14.76
C VAL A 60 10.37 -27.01 13.39
N THR A 61 10.43 -25.70 13.15
CA THR A 61 11.04 -25.14 11.95
C THR A 61 12.03 -24.05 12.31
N SER A 62 13.11 -23.93 11.54
CA SER A 62 14.05 -22.81 11.64
C SER A 62 14.55 -22.47 10.24
N LYS A 63 13.96 -21.45 9.62
CA LYS A 63 14.23 -21.06 8.24
C LYS A 63 14.89 -19.68 8.19
N ALA A 64 16.05 -19.60 7.56
CA ALA A 64 16.61 -18.31 7.16
C ALA A 64 15.78 -17.76 6.00
N PHE A 65 15.47 -16.46 6.02
CA PHE A 65 14.73 -15.83 4.93
C PHE A 65 15.42 -14.58 4.40
N GLU A 66 15.19 -14.31 3.14
CA GLU A 66 15.40 -13.03 2.47
C GLU A 66 14.11 -12.63 1.79
N SER A 67 13.69 -11.38 1.99
CA SER A 67 12.53 -10.79 1.33
C SER A 67 12.93 -9.48 0.71
N ASN A 68 12.62 -9.31 -0.57
CA ASN A 68 12.75 -8.06 -1.30
C ASN A 68 11.37 -7.55 -1.66
N GLN A 69 11.04 -6.36 -1.19
CA GLN A 69 9.74 -5.73 -1.38
C GLN A 69 9.90 -4.41 -2.11
N ASN A 70 9.07 -4.20 -3.12
CA ASN A 70 8.90 -2.94 -3.81
C ASN A 70 7.51 -2.37 -3.51
N ASP A 71 7.48 -1.18 -2.95
CA ASP A 71 6.26 -0.42 -2.70
C ASP A 71 6.24 0.82 -3.60
N VAL A 72 5.16 0.96 -4.38
CA VAL A 72 4.91 2.16 -5.18
C VAL A 72 3.62 2.80 -4.71
N ARG A 73 3.65 4.11 -4.45
CA ARG A 73 2.49 4.90 -4.05
C ARG A 73 2.29 6.07 -5.00
N LEU A 74 1.05 6.28 -5.39
CA LEU A 74 0.58 7.46 -6.12
C LEU A 74 -0.55 8.08 -5.31
N ASN A 75 -0.41 9.36 -4.97
CA ASN A 75 -1.40 10.15 -4.26
C ASN A 75 -1.76 11.36 -5.11
N LEU A 76 -3.04 11.54 -5.38
CA LEU A 76 -3.56 12.71 -6.07
C LEU A 76 -4.68 13.31 -5.24
N LEU A 77 -4.59 14.60 -4.95
CA LEU A 77 -5.63 15.36 -4.28
C LEU A 77 -5.88 16.63 -5.09
N GLY A 78 -7.12 16.93 -5.37
CA GLY A 78 -7.47 18.16 -6.07
C GLY A 78 -8.84 18.67 -5.64
N GLY A 79 -9.01 19.96 -5.69
CA GLY A 79 -10.27 20.56 -5.32
C GLY A 79 -10.51 21.92 -5.97
N VAL A 80 -11.78 22.24 -6.05
CA VAL A 80 -12.29 23.50 -6.55
C VAL A 80 -13.24 24.08 -5.49
N SER A 81 -13.17 25.37 -5.24
CA SER A 81 -14.12 26.09 -4.38
C SER A 81 -14.66 27.31 -5.11
N LEU A 82 -15.92 27.60 -4.86
CA LEU A 82 -16.57 28.85 -5.24
C LEU A 82 -17.11 29.50 -3.99
N THR A 83 -16.62 30.69 -3.70
CA THR A 83 -17.08 31.52 -2.58
C THR A 83 -17.75 32.78 -3.15
N VAL A 84 -19.01 32.96 -2.84
CA VAL A 84 -19.80 34.18 -3.11
C VAL A 84 -20.24 34.75 -1.77
N PRO A 85 -20.75 36.00 -1.68
CA PRO A 85 -21.28 36.50 -0.42
C PRO A 85 -22.27 35.51 0.19
N ASP A 86 -22.07 35.19 1.46
CA ASP A 86 -22.91 34.29 2.28
C ASP A 86 -23.01 32.82 1.80
N HIS A 87 -22.29 32.42 0.76
CA HIS A 87 -22.32 31.03 0.26
C HIS A 87 -20.92 30.52 -0.16
N GLU A 88 -20.62 29.29 0.20
CA GLU A 88 -19.43 28.59 -0.25
C GLU A 88 -19.77 27.17 -0.71
N VAL A 89 -19.18 26.74 -1.81
CA VAL A 89 -19.25 25.35 -2.27
C VAL A 89 -17.83 24.85 -2.57
N LYS A 90 -17.51 23.68 -2.04
CA LYS A 90 -16.21 23.01 -2.21
C LYS A 90 -16.41 21.62 -2.80
N TRP A 91 -15.65 21.31 -3.84
CA TRP A 91 -15.55 19.96 -4.39
C TRP A 91 -14.11 19.46 -4.28
N THR A 92 -13.91 18.36 -3.56
CA THR A 92 -12.58 17.78 -3.30
C THR A 92 -12.56 16.34 -3.77
N ASN A 93 -11.48 15.95 -4.45
CA ASN A 93 -11.27 14.60 -4.94
C ASN A 93 -9.91 14.08 -4.45
N LEU A 94 -9.90 12.86 -3.97
CA LEU A 94 -8.72 12.12 -3.55
C LEU A 94 -8.62 10.82 -4.33
N TYR A 95 -7.46 10.55 -4.90
CA TYR A 95 -7.11 9.25 -5.44
C TYR A 95 -5.78 8.78 -4.84
N VAL A 96 -5.80 7.58 -4.28
CA VAL A 96 -4.61 6.91 -3.74
C VAL A 96 -4.50 5.54 -4.39
N ARG A 97 -3.33 5.25 -4.92
CA ARG A 97 -2.99 3.90 -5.39
C ARG A 97 -1.70 3.45 -4.75
N SER A 98 -1.72 2.26 -4.16
CA SER A 98 -0.56 1.59 -3.59
C SER A 98 -0.40 0.22 -4.22
N THR A 99 0.81 -0.07 -4.69
CA THR A 99 1.17 -1.39 -5.19
C THR A 99 2.30 -1.95 -4.35
N THR A 100 2.21 -3.23 -4.02
CA THR A 100 3.28 -3.96 -3.34
C THR A 100 3.65 -5.18 -4.17
N LYS A 101 4.93 -5.35 -4.43
CA LYS A 101 5.51 -6.57 -5.01
C LYS A 101 6.49 -7.12 -4.00
N GLU A 102 6.33 -8.38 -3.62
CA GLU A 102 7.25 -9.07 -2.74
C GLU A 102 7.79 -10.32 -3.41
N ALA A 103 9.08 -10.55 -3.26
CA ALA A 103 9.73 -11.81 -3.56
C ALA A 103 10.49 -12.27 -2.32
N ARG A 104 10.16 -13.45 -1.82
CA ARG A 104 10.73 -14.00 -0.59
C ARG A 104 11.25 -15.41 -0.84
N ILE A 105 12.43 -15.65 -0.35
CA ILE A 105 13.04 -16.98 -0.29
C ILE A 105 13.21 -17.31 1.19
N SER A 106 12.78 -18.48 1.62
CA SER A 106 13.10 -19.00 2.94
C SER A 106 13.57 -20.44 2.84
N ALA A 107 14.62 -20.80 3.57
CA ALA A 107 15.17 -22.16 3.56
C ALA A 107 15.70 -22.55 4.95
N GLY A 108 15.47 -23.78 5.32
CA GLY A 108 15.97 -24.33 6.57
C GLY A 108 15.34 -25.67 6.95
N PRO A 109 15.76 -26.25 8.08
CA PRO A 109 15.23 -27.50 8.58
C PRO A 109 13.75 -27.37 8.96
N ASP A 110 12.99 -28.42 8.66
CA ASP A 110 11.57 -28.54 8.97
C ASP A 110 11.27 -29.96 9.48
N LEU A 111 11.04 -30.08 10.79
CA LEU A 111 10.79 -31.35 11.43
C LEU A 111 9.42 -31.96 11.07
N SER A 112 8.48 -31.13 10.58
CA SER A 112 7.17 -31.62 10.15
C SER A 112 7.24 -32.54 8.93
N VAL A 113 8.33 -32.45 8.18
CA VAL A 113 8.60 -33.30 7.00
C VAL A 113 9.80 -34.23 7.23
N GLY A 114 9.99 -34.69 8.45
CA GLY A 114 11.05 -35.65 8.79
C GLY A 114 12.44 -35.02 8.96
N GLY A 115 12.53 -33.71 9.22
CA GLY A 115 13.79 -33.01 9.48
C GLY A 115 14.60 -32.66 8.24
N GLY A 116 14.01 -32.76 7.05
CA GLY A 116 14.62 -32.32 5.79
C GLY A 116 14.73 -30.80 5.70
N ILE A 117 15.62 -30.33 4.81
CA ILE A 117 15.68 -28.92 4.46
C ILE A 117 14.59 -28.63 3.43
N LEU A 118 13.74 -27.65 3.76
CA LEU A 118 12.76 -27.10 2.83
C LEU A 118 13.17 -25.70 2.38
N ARG A 119 12.92 -25.42 1.11
CA ARG A 119 12.99 -24.07 0.54
C ARG A 119 11.62 -23.67 0.04
N ASP A 120 11.16 -22.49 0.46
CA ASP A 120 9.96 -21.84 -0.05
C ASP A 120 10.38 -20.61 -0.87
N ASP A 121 9.95 -20.56 -2.11
CA ASP A 121 10.01 -19.38 -2.98
C ASP A 121 8.59 -18.78 -3.06
N TYR A 122 8.42 -17.59 -2.53
CA TYR A 122 7.15 -16.87 -2.49
C TYR A 122 7.24 -15.58 -3.28
N THR A 123 6.24 -15.32 -4.10
CA THR A 123 6.09 -14.05 -4.80
C THR A 123 4.65 -13.57 -4.72
N GLU A 124 4.47 -12.28 -4.47
CA GLU A 124 3.18 -11.63 -4.37
C GLU A 124 3.19 -10.30 -5.11
N TYR A 125 2.08 -9.99 -5.76
CA TYR A 125 1.79 -8.66 -6.28
C TYR A 125 0.35 -8.30 -5.97
N PHE A 126 0.15 -7.20 -5.26
CA PHE A 126 -1.19 -6.68 -5.03
C PHE A 126 -1.27 -5.17 -5.20
N VAL A 127 -2.47 -4.72 -5.53
CA VAL A 127 -2.82 -3.34 -5.76
C VAL A 127 -3.95 -2.95 -4.82
N ARG A 128 -3.86 -1.78 -4.22
CA ARG A 128 -4.94 -1.16 -3.46
C ARG A 128 -5.22 0.21 -4.04
N GLU A 129 -6.48 0.51 -4.22
CA GLU A 129 -6.92 1.80 -4.73
C GLU A 129 -8.01 2.37 -3.83
N LEU A 130 -7.97 3.68 -3.65
CA LEU A 130 -8.98 4.47 -2.99
C LEU A 130 -9.29 5.66 -3.89
N PHE A 131 -10.54 5.81 -4.24
CA PHE A 131 -11.09 7.05 -4.78
C PHE A 131 -12.11 7.61 -3.81
N SER A 132 -12.03 8.91 -3.55
CA SER A 132 -13.01 9.64 -2.73
C SER A 132 -13.30 10.98 -3.38
N SER A 133 -14.58 11.32 -3.47
CA SER A 133 -15.07 12.59 -3.96
C SER A 133 -16.05 13.16 -2.95
N GLN A 134 -15.83 14.39 -2.55
CA GLN A 134 -16.65 15.08 -1.56
C GLN A 134 -17.10 16.43 -2.10
N LEU A 135 -18.39 16.71 -1.97
CA LEU A 135 -18.99 18.01 -2.21
C LEU A 135 -19.53 18.54 -0.88
N ALA A 136 -19.17 19.76 -0.54
CA ALA A 136 -19.63 20.43 0.67
C ALA A 136 -20.11 21.84 0.34
N GLY A 137 -21.13 22.29 1.03
CA GLY A 137 -21.63 23.65 0.91
C GLY A 137 -21.96 24.24 2.27
N GLU A 138 -21.71 25.53 2.38
CA GLU A 138 -22.06 26.37 3.53
C GLU A 138 -22.83 27.60 3.03
N HIS A 139 -23.96 27.85 3.61
CA HIS A 139 -24.89 28.89 3.15
C HIS A 139 -25.46 29.64 4.33
N PHE A 140 -25.39 30.97 4.27
CA PHE A 140 -25.98 31.86 5.23
C PHE A 140 -27.14 32.64 4.57
N PHE A 141 -28.20 32.81 5.29
CA PHE A 141 -29.43 33.51 4.85
C PHE A 141 -29.85 34.50 5.90
N MET A 142 -30.65 35.50 5.52
CA MET A 142 -31.20 36.51 6.42
C MET A 142 -30.11 37.27 7.21
N ASP A 143 -29.08 37.80 6.50
CA ASP A 143 -27.95 38.50 7.08
C ASP A 143 -27.21 37.65 8.16
N GLY A 144 -27.10 36.34 7.93
CA GLY A 144 -26.42 35.40 8.83
C GLY A 144 -27.29 34.81 9.95
N ALA A 145 -28.61 35.18 10.03
CA ALA A 145 -29.50 34.65 11.06
C ALA A 145 -29.83 33.16 10.88
N LEU A 146 -29.67 32.62 9.65
CA LEU A 146 -29.88 31.22 9.35
C LEU A 146 -28.65 30.65 8.58
N GLY A 147 -27.97 29.68 9.19
CA GLY A 147 -26.88 28.92 8.55
C GLY A 147 -27.32 27.51 8.14
N PHE A 148 -26.89 27.08 6.99
CA PHE A 148 -27.13 25.73 6.47
C PHE A 148 -25.84 25.13 5.89
N ASP A 149 -25.41 24.03 6.51
CA ASP A 149 -24.25 23.25 6.07
C ASP A 149 -24.69 21.89 5.53
N TRP A 150 -24.09 21.46 4.45
CA TRP A 150 -24.31 20.13 3.91
C TRP A 150 -23.04 19.51 3.37
N ARG A 151 -23.00 18.20 3.34
CA ARG A 151 -21.90 17.42 2.82
C ARG A 151 -22.42 16.17 2.13
N ALA A 152 -21.96 15.93 0.92
CA ALA A 152 -22.14 14.69 0.18
C ALA A 152 -20.78 14.08 -0.12
N ALA A 153 -20.62 12.78 0.08
CA ALA A 153 -19.38 12.07 -0.20
C ALA A 153 -19.64 10.74 -0.88
N TYR A 154 -18.77 10.41 -1.81
CA TYR A 154 -18.68 9.10 -2.44
C TYR A 154 -17.27 8.58 -2.28
N ALA A 155 -17.12 7.33 -1.84
CA ALA A 155 -15.83 6.67 -1.76
C ALA A 155 -15.91 5.24 -2.31
N LYS A 156 -14.87 4.84 -3.02
CA LYS A 156 -14.70 3.49 -3.54
C LYS A 156 -13.29 3.01 -3.23
N THR A 157 -13.21 1.81 -2.67
CA THR A 157 -11.94 1.11 -2.45
C THR A 157 -11.92 -0.17 -3.25
N SER A 158 -10.77 -0.54 -3.77
CA SER A 158 -10.54 -1.83 -4.39
C SER A 158 -9.21 -2.43 -3.92
N ARG A 159 -9.18 -3.75 -3.86
CA ARG A 159 -7.97 -4.54 -3.68
C ARG A 159 -7.97 -5.64 -4.74
N ASP A 160 -6.88 -5.73 -5.45
CA ASP A 160 -6.64 -6.76 -6.44
C ASP A 160 -5.30 -7.43 -6.15
N ALA A 161 -5.25 -8.76 -6.23
CA ALA A 161 -4.05 -9.56 -6.08
C ALA A 161 -3.84 -10.36 -7.38
N PRO A 162 -3.37 -9.71 -8.46
CA PRO A 162 -3.29 -10.34 -9.77
C PRO A 162 -2.29 -11.48 -9.83
N TYR A 163 -1.36 -11.55 -8.89
CA TYR A 163 -0.36 -12.60 -8.86
C TYR A 163 0.05 -12.93 -7.42
N GLU A 164 -0.06 -14.20 -7.09
CA GLU A 164 0.50 -14.81 -5.90
C GLU A 164 0.96 -16.22 -6.25
N SER A 165 2.20 -16.56 -5.93
CA SER A 165 2.66 -17.93 -6.09
C SER A 165 3.60 -18.34 -4.97
N ARG A 166 3.52 -19.60 -4.61
CA ARG A 166 4.39 -20.24 -3.64
C ARG A 166 4.85 -21.58 -4.19
N PHE A 167 6.16 -21.76 -4.28
CA PHE A 167 6.78 -23.01 -4.65
C PHE A 167 7.58 -23.54 -3.47
N GLN A 168 7.40 -24.81 -3.18
CA GLN A 168 8.12 -25.50 -2.12
C GLN A 168 9.02 -26.58 -2.72
N TYR A 169 10.26 -26.62 -2.28
CA TYR A 169 11.27 -27.56 -2.71
C TYR A 169 11.85 -28.29 -1.50
N GLY A 170 11.92 -29.60 -1.59
CA GLY A 170 12.73 -30.42 -0.70
C GLY A 170 14.20 -30.43 -1.16
N VAL A 171 15.12 -30.70 -0.26
CA VAL A 171 16.53 -30.95 -0.60
C VAL A 171 16.80 -32.43 -0.46
N ASN A 172 17.29 -33.06 -1.54
CA ASN A 172 17.68 -34.46 -1.51
C ASN A 172 19.03 -34.66 -0.80
N ALA A 173 19.44 -35.93 -0.63
CA ALA A 173 20.71 -36.26 0.00
C ALA A 173 21.95 -35.77 -0.76
N ALA A 174 21.82 -35.46 -2.06
CA ALA A 174 22.87 -34.86 -2.88
C ALA A 174 22.93 -33.33 -2.78
N GLY A 175 21.97 -32.70 -2.09
CA GLY A 175 21.86 -31.25 -1.94
C GLY A 175 21.08 -30.55 -3.07
N ASP A 176 20.45 -31.32 -3.96
CA ASP A 176 19.66 -30.77 -5.05
C ASP A 176 18.23 -30.46 -4.59
N TYR A 177 17.66 -29.35 -5.08
CA TYR A 177 16.27 -29.02 -4.87
C TYR A 177 15.37 -29.87 -5.74
N ILE A 178 14.46 -30.59 -5.11
CA ILE A 178 13.40 -31.37 -5.77
C ILE A 178 12.05 -30.75 -5.45
N HIS A 179 11.21 -30.61 -6.46
CA HIS A 179 9.83 -30.16 -6.28
C HIS A 179 9.01 -31.32 -5.69
N ASN A 180 8.28 -31.02 -4.60
CA ASN A 180 7.34 -31.96 -3.99
C ASN A 180 5.94 -31.82 -4.59
#